data_318df7eb0d0b4ab4e7ed04ec97e7516a
#
_entry.id   318df7eb0d0b4ab4e7ed04ec97e7516a
#
_cell.length_a   1.000
_cell.length_b   1.000
_cell.length_c   1.000
_cell.angle_alpha   90.00
_cell.angle_beta   90.00
_cell.angle_gamma   90.00
#
_symmetry.space_group_name_H-M   'P 1'
#
loop_
_entity.id
_entity.type
_entity.pdbx_description
1 polymer ?
#
loop_
_entity_poly.entity_id
_entity_poly.type
_entity_poly.pdbx_seq_one_letter_code
_entity_poly.pdbx_strand_id
1 'polypeptide(L)'
;MNISDLTINDKEAVSLKDVFLDDKNHKVIEQLIKEHKYVDALSKYKLPVNNKILLQGNSGCGKTITAKAIAHTLNKNIIILNLSNVVCARIGETSQNIKQVFDKAGREKAVLFLDEFDQIGKARGSDDKDVGEMRRLVNTIIQLMDYFPNNALLICATNHPEIIDTALLRRFQLKINFEMPCAKILDEYYVELLSSFPKDLHNIARKYDISFAEAK
;
A
#
# COMPACT_ATOMS: atom_id res chain seq x y z
N MET A 1 -9.43 22.13 4.25
CA MET A 1 -9.62 20.98 3.34
C MET A 1 -10.19 19.83 4.15
N ASN A 2 -11.32 19.24 3.74
CA ASN A 2 -11.93 18.15 4.52
C ASN A 2 -11.18 16.84 4.26
N ILE A 3 -11.12 15.94 5.29
CA ILE A 3 -10.49 14.61 5.16
C ILE A 3 -11.09 13.80 3.99
N SER A 4 -12.40 13.97 3.74
CA SER A 4 -13.10 13.33 2.62
C SER A 4 -12.51 13.69 1.26
N ASP A 5 -11.87 14.86 1.14
CA ASP A 5 -11.28 15.35 -0.11
C ASP A 5 -9.88 14.76 -0.35
N LEU A 6 -9.24 14.26 0.71
CA LEU A 6 -7.89 13.68 0.68
C LEU A 6 -7.89 12.15 0.60
N THR A 7 -8.99 11.51 1.01
CA THR A 7 -9.08 10.06 1.08
C THR A 7 -10.08 9.52 0.05
N ILE A 8 -9.68 8.48 -0.65
CA ILE A 8 -10.56 7.72 -1.51
C ILE A 8 -11.08 6.54 -0.68
N ASN A 9 -12.40 6.52 -0.43
CA ASN A 9 -13.09 5.34 0.08
C ASN A 9 -13.41 4.46 -1.13
N ASP A 10 -12.51 3.54 -1.43
CA ASP A 10 -12.70 2.60 -2.52
C ASP A 10 -13.58 1.43 -2.06
N LYS A 11 -14.67 1.21 -2.78
CA LYS A 11 -15.61 0.11 -2.54
C LYS A 11 -15.44 -1.03 -3.54
N GLU A 12 -14.44 -0.95 -4.40
CA GLU A 12 -14.16 -2.00 -5.37
C GLU A 12 -13.75 -3.28 -4.64
N ALA A 13 -14.57 -4.31 -4.77
CA ALA A 13 -14.29 -5.62 -4.19
C ALA A 13 -13.30 -6.37 -5.09
N VAL A 14 -12.03 -6.35 -4.70
CA VAL A 14 -10.97 -7.10 -5.40
C VAL A 14 -10.73 -8.39 -4.63
N SER A 15 -10.86 -9.54 -5.31
CA SER A 15 -10.51 -10.83 -4.72
C SER A 15 -8.99 -11.04 -4.76
N LEU A 16 -8.43 -11.73 -3.76
CA LEU A 16 -7.02 -12.11 -3.80
C LEU A 16 -6.69 -13.03 -4.99
N LYS A 17 -7.69 -13.72 -5.53
CA LYS A 17 -7.56 -14.58 -6.73
C LYS A 17 -7.34 -13.78 -8.01
N ASP A 18 -7.79 -12.52 -8.02
CA ASP A 18 -7.66 -11.63 -9.17
C ASP A 18 -6.32 -10.87 -9.17
N VAL A 19 -5.46 -11.15 -8.17
CA VAL A 19 -4.15 -10.52 -8.03
C VAL A 19 -3.06 -11.49 -8.43
N PHE A 20 -2.32 -11.14 -9.48
CA PHE A 20 -1.20 -11.93 -9.97
C PHE A 20 0.05 -11.67 -9.14
N LEU A 21 0.47 -12.66 -8.38
CA LEU A 21 1.61 -12.62 -7.48
C LEU A 21 2.54 -13.81 -7.74
N ASP A 22 3.82 -13.61 -7.48
CA ASP A 22 4.73 -14.74 -7.38
C ASP A 22 4.43 -15.60 -6.13
N ASP A 23 4.87 -16.85 -6.13
CA ASP A 23 4.63 -17.82 -5.05
C ASP A 23 5.11 -17.33 -3.68
N LYS A 24 6.18 -16.56 -3.64
CA LYS A 24 6.76 -16.02 -2.40
C LYS A 24 5.85 -14.96 -1.81
N ASN A 25 5.44 -13.98 -2.62
CA ASN A 25 4.56 -12.90 -2.20
C ASN A 25 3.18 -13.44 -1.82
N HIS A 26 2.67 -14.42 -2.58
CA HIS A 26 1.40 -15.08 -2.26
C HIS A 26 1.42 -15.69 -0.85
N LYS A 27 2.43 -16.49 -0.53
CA LYS A 27 2.58 -17.11 0.80
C LYS A 27 2.69 -16.09 1.93
N VAL A 28 3.46 -15.01 1.71
CA VAL A 28 3.64 -13.94 2.70
C VAL A 28 2.31 -13.21 2.96
N ILE A 29 1.56 -12.92 1.91
CA ILE A 29 0.25 -12.23 2.02
C ILE A 29 -0.78 -13.14 2.68
N GLU A 30 -0.83 -14.42 2.33
CA GLU A 30 -1.71 -15.39 3.01
C GLU A 30 -1.42 -15.48 4.52
N GLN A 31 -0.14 -15.52 4.89
CA GLN A 31 0.27 -15.52 6.30
C GLN A 31 -0.17 -14.24 7.01
N LEU A 32 0.03 -13.07 6.41
CA LEU A 32 -0.44 -11.79 6.92
C LEU A 32 -1.97 -11.79 7.16
N ILE A 33 -2.71 -12.28 6.18
CA ILE A 33 -4.18 -12.38 6.28
C ILE A 33 -4.58 -13.30 7.44
N LYS A 34 -3.90 -14.45 7.62
CA LYS A 34 -4.14 -15.36 8.75
C LYS A 34 -3.86 -14.66 10.08
N GLU A 35 -2.74 -13.96 10.22
CA GLU A 35 -2.40 -13.20 11.43
C GLU A 35 -3.50 -12.17 11.78
N HIS A 36 -3.97 -11.42 10.78
CA HIS A 36 -5.02 -10.42 11.00
C HIS A 36 -6.41 -10.99 11.27
N LYS A 37 -6.74 -12.17 10.75
CA LYS A 37 -7.98 -12.89 11.12
C LYS A 37 -8.01 -13.31 12.61
N TYR A 38 -6.84 -13.59 13.17
CA TYR A 38 -6.69 -14.04 14.55
C TYR A 38 -6.05 -12.99 15.47
N VAL A 39 -6.04 -11.71 15.06
CA VAL A 39 -5.35 -10.63 15.79
C VAL A 39 -5.77 -10.53 17.26
N ASP A 40 -7.04 -10.67 17.56
CA ASP A 40 -7.55 -10.60 18.94
C ASP A 40 -7.07 -11.80 19.79
N ALA A 41 -7.00 -12.99 19.21
CA ALA A 41 -6.47 -14.17 19.87
C ALA A 41 -4.95 -14.04 20.11
N LEU A 42 -4.20 -13.61 19.10
CA LEU A 42 -2.76 -13.37 19.21
C LEU A 42 -2.44 -12.33 20.28
N SER A 43 -3.23 -11.25 20.33
CA SER A 43 -3.08 -10.17 21.32
C SER A 43 -3.28 -10.64 22.76
N LYS A 44 -4.22 -11.57 23.00
CA LYS A 44 -4.43 -12.17 24.34
C LYS A 44 -3.18 -12.90 24.87
N TYR A 45 -2.43 -13.51 23.97
CA TYR A 45 -1.17 -14.21 24.31
C TYR A 45 0.06 -13.31 24.16
N LYS A 46 -0.11 -12.01 23.95
CA LYS A 46 0.98 -11.02 23.71
C LYS A 46 1.92 -11.40 22.57
N LEU A 47 1.39 -12.12 21.58
CA LEU A 47 2.13 -12.47 20.38
C LEU A 47 2.17 -11.27 19.41
N PRO A 48 3.32 -11.04 18.73
CA PRO A 48 3.44 -9.95 17.78
C PRO A 48 2.54 -10.18 16.57
N VAL A 49 1.99 -9.10 16.03
CA VAL A 49 1.21 -9.09 14.78
C VAL A 49 1.85 -8.10 13.83
N ASN A 50 2.03 -8.51 12.58
CA ASN A 50 2.55 -7.63 11.53
C ASN A 50 1.44 -6.70 11.05
N ASN A 51 1.43 -5.46 11.53
CA ASN A 51 0.41 -4.47 11.18
C ASN A 51 0.94 -3.25 10.41
N LYS A 52 2.23 -3.24 10.06
CA LYS A 52 2.88 -2.19 9.27
C LYS A 52 3.68 -2.82 8.14
N ILE A 53 3.19 -2.67 6.93
CA ILE A 53 3.67 -3.36 5.73
C ILE A 53 4.16 -2.34 4.71
N LEU A 54 5.30 -2.59 4.10
CA LEU A 54 5.81 -1.84 2.96
C LEU A 54 5.75 -2.70 1.70
N LEU A 55 4.98 -2.26 0.71
CA LEU A 55 4.98 -2.79 -0.63
C LEU A 55 5.95 -1.95 -1.47
N GLN A 56 7.04 -2.53 -1.94
CA GLN A 56 8.06 -1.79 -2.68
C GLN A 56 8.35 -2.47 -4.02
N GLY A 57 8.75 -1.69 -5.02
CA GLY A 57 9.12 -2.21 -6.34
C GLY A 57 8.50 -1.44 -7.50
N ASN A 58 8.61 -1.98 -8.70
CA ASN A 58 8.30 -1.29 -9.94
C ASN A 58 6.83 -0.82 -10.03
N SER A 59 6.62 0.29 -10.74
CA SER A 59 5.28 0.80 -11.03
C SER A 59 4.49 -0.22 -11.87
N GLY A 60 3.17 -0.25 -11.69
CA GLY A 60 2.30 -1.14 -12.48
C GLY A 60 2.36 -2.63 -12.13
N CYS A 61 3.14 -3.03 -11.09
CA CYS A 61 3.30 -4.44 -10.68
C CYS A 61 2.29 -4.91 -9.62
N GLY A 62 1.20 -4.19 -9.39
CA GLY A 62 0.07 -4.69 -8.60
C GLY A 62 0.05 -4.31 -7.12
N LYS A 63 0.89 -3.36 -6.62
CA LYS A 63 0.92 -2.96 -5.20
C LYS A 63 -0.44 -2.48 -4.68
N THR A 64 -1.08 -1.55 -5.38
CA THR A 64 -2.36 -0.96 -4.96
C THR A 64 -3.50 -1.98 -5.00
N ILE A 65 -3.58 -2.80 -6.05
CA ILE A 65 -4.60 -3.85 -6.16
C ILE A 65 -4.42 -4.92 -5.05
N THR A 66 -3.18 -5.23 -4.68
CA THR A 66 -2.88 -6.14 -3.56
C THR A 66 -3.38 -5.60 -2.23
N ALA A 67 -3.19 -4.29 -1.95
CA ALA A 67 -3.70 -3.68 -0.73
C ALA A 67 -5.24 -3.74 -0.66
N LYS A 68 -5.93 -3.50 -1.79
CA LYS A 68 -7.39 -3.65 -1.89
C LYS A 68 -7.82 -5.10 -1.64
N ALA A 69 -7.16 -6.07 -2.25
CA ALA A 69 -7.46 -7.49 -2.09
C ALA A 69 -7.27 -7.96 -0.64
N ILE A 70 -6.22 -7.50 0.05
CA ILE A 70 -6.01 -7.77 1.48
C ILE A 70 -7.17 -7.20 2.31
N ALA A 71 -7.56 -5.94 2.08
CA ALA A 71 -8.65 -5.31 2.79
C ALA A 71 -9.97 -6.07 2.59
N HIS A 72 -10.29 -6.41 1.35
CA HIS A 72 -11.49 -7.19 1.01
C HIS A 72 -11.49 -8.56 1.68
N THR A 73 -10.36 -9.30 1.63
CA THR A 73 -10.25 -10.65 2.23
C THR A 73 -10.36 -10.60 3.76
N LEU A 74 -9.95 -9.50 4.39
CA LEU A 74 -10.10 -9.25 5.82
C LEU A 74 -11.47 -8.69 6.20
N ASN A 75 -12.34 -8.41 5.23
CA ASN A 75 -13.63 -7.71 5.42
C ASN A 75 -13.46 -6.38 6.19
N LYS A 76 -12.43 -5.62 5.83
CA LYS A 76 -12.11 -4.32 6.41
C LYS A 76 -12.30 -3.22 5.38
N ASN A 77 -12.75 -2.05 5.83
CA ASN A 77 -12.74 -0.85 5.00
C ASN A 77 -11.29 -0.51 4.63
N ILE A 78 -11.08 -0.01 3.41
CA ILE A 78 -9.81 0.55 2.98
C ILE A 78 -9.91 2.08 2.88
N ILE A 79 -8.95 2.78 3.49
CA ILE A 79 -8.79 4.22 3.40
C ILE A 79 -7.52 4.47 2.61
N ILE A 80 -7.66 5.01 1.41
CA ILE A 80 -6.53 5.28 0.51
C ILE A 80 -6.16 6.75 0.59
N LEU A 81 -4.89 7.03 0.86
CA LEU A 81 -4.29 8.36 0.86
C LEU A 81 -3.10 8.38 -0.09
N ASN A 82 -3.21 9.19 -1.15
CA ASN A 82 -2.06 9.48 -2.02
C ASN A 82 -1.26 10.64 -1.44
N LEU A 83 -0.01 10.37 -1.08
CA LEU A 83 0.85 11.34 -0.40
C LEU A 83 1.33 12.47 -1.32
N SER A 84 1.37 12.28 -2.63
CA SER A 84 1.65 13.37 -3.58
C SER A 84 0.65 14.51 -3.45
N ASN A 85 -0.64 14.20 -3.32
CA ASN A 85 -1.68 15.20 -3.17
C ASN A 85 -1.61 15.92 -1.82
N VAL A 86 -1.09 15.24 -0.81
CA VAL A 86 -0.99 15.75 0.56
C VAL A 86 0.22 16.68 0.72
N VAL A 87 1.35 16.33 0.13
CA VAL A 87 2.60 17.11 0.21
C VAL A 87 2.48 18.44 -0.57
N CYS A 88 1.67 18.48 -1.63
CA CYS A 88 1.39 19.72 -2.39
C CYS A 88 0.48 20.70 -1.63
N ALA A 89 -0.22 20.28 -0.58
CA ALA A 89 -1.01 21.16 0.28
C ALA A 89 -0.10 21.93 1.27
N ARG A 90 -0.60 23.04 1.86
CA ARG A 90 0.15 23.80 2.87
C ARG A 90 0.59 22.88 4.02
N ILE A 91 1.90 22.77 4.25
CA ILE A 91 2.54 21.74 5.10
C ILE A 91 2.03 21.72 6.54
N GLY A 92 1.68 22.87 7.12
CA GLY A 92 1.13 22.92 8.49
C GLY A 92 -0.24 22.21 8.66
N GLU A 93 -1.09 22.25 7.63
CA GLU A 93 -2.37 21.53 7.59
C GLU A 93 -2.16 20.03 7.29
N THR A 94 -1.08 19.70 6.58
CA THR A 94 -0.72 18.35 6.17
C THR A 94 -0.54 17.39 7.33
N SER A 95 0.22 17.77 8.36
CA SER A 95 0.46 16.93 9.54
C SER A 95 -0.82 16.66 10.34
N GLN A 96 -1.71 17.65 10.45
CA GLN A 96 -3.01 17.47 11.11
C GLN A 96 -3.92 16.54 10.30
N ASN A 97 -3.96 16.71 8.99
CA ASN A 97 -4.77 15.88 8.10
C ASN A 97 -4.32 14.42 8.15
N ILE A 98 -3.01 14.15 8.08
CA ILE A 98 -2.48 12.79 8.18
C ILE A 98 -2.84 12.18 9.54
N LYS A 99 -2.68 12.93 10.65
CA LYS A 99 -3.08 12.45 11.97
C LYS A 99 -4.55 12.04 12.01
N GLN A 100 -5.44 12.86 11.48
CA GLN A 100 -6.87 12.56 11.44
C GLN A 100 -7.19 11.30 10.63
N VAL A 101 -6.47 11.06 9.51
CA VAL A 101 -6.62 9.84 8.70
C VAL A 101 -6.15 8.61 9.47
N PHE A 102 -5.00 8.67 10.17
CA PHE A 102 -4.52 7.60 11.03
C PHE A 102 -5.50 7.30 12.17
N ASP A 103 -6.01 8.34 12.83
CA ASP A 103 -6.99 8.22 13.92
C ASP A 103 -8.31 7.60 13.42
N LYS A 104 -8.77 7.97 12.22
CA LYS A 104 -9.94 7.37 11.58
C LYS A 104 -9.70 5.89 11.30
N ALA A 105 -8.59 5.55 10.65
CA ALA A 105 -8.25 4.16 10.34
C ALA A 105 -8.14 3.28 11.59
N GLY A 106 -7.55 3.80 12.66
CA GLY A 106 -7.44 3.11 13.94
C GLY A 106 -8.80 2.86 14.59
N ARG A 107 -9.69 3.86 14.63
CA ARG A 107 -11.05 3.73 15.20
C ARG A 107 -11.92 2.75 14.43
N GLU A 108 -11.83 2.77 13.09
CA GLU A 108 -12.59 1.88 12.21
C GLU A 108 -11.94 0.49 12.09
N LYS A 109 -10.75 0.28 12.67
CA LYS A 109 -9.94 -0.95 12.49
C LYS A 109 -9.72 -1.26 11.00
N ALA A 110 -9.61 -0.22 10.20
CA ALA A 110 -9.52 -0.26 8.75
C ALA A 110 -8.11 -0.64 8.26
N VAL A 111 -7.99 -0.88 6.96
CA VAL A 111 -6.72 -0.87 6.25
C VAL A 111 -6.45 0.58 5.83
N LEU A 112 -5.35 1.16 6.31
CA LEU A 112 -4.84 2.44 5.84
C LEU A 112 -3.79 2.19 4.78
N PHE A 113 -4.07 2.62 3.55
CA PHE A 113 -3.14 2.50 2.44
C PHE A 113 -2.57 3.87 2.07
N LEU A 114 -1.25 4.02 2.24
CA LEU A 114 -0.51 5.22 1.86
C LEU A 114 0.22 4.94 0.54
N ASP A 115 -0.26 5.54 -0.54
CA ASP A 115 0.40 5.42 -1.84
C ASP A 115 1.46 6.50 -2.05
N GLU A 116 2.44 6.22 -2.89
CA GLU A 116 3.57 7.10 -3.19
C GLU A 116 4.32 7.54 -1.92
N PHE A 117 4.59 6.59 -1.04
CA PHE A 117 5.21 6.85 0.27
C PHE A 117 6.60 7.50 0.17
N ASP A 118 7.28 7.36 -0.97
CA ASP A 118 8.54 8.03 -1.28
C ASP A 118 8.44 9.56 -1.39
N GLN A 119 7.24 10.12 -1.59
CA GLN A 119 7.08 11.57 -1.65
C GLN A 119 7.49 12.26 -0.33
N ILE A 120 7.39 11.55 0.79
CA ILE A 120 7.87 12.03 2.09
C ILE A 120 9.41 12.18 2.10
N GLY A 121 10.13 11.37 1.29
CA GLY A 121 11.58 11.42 1.16
C GLY A 121 12.09 12.44 0.13
N LYS A 122 11.34 12.68 -0.94
CA LYS A 122 11.75 13.56 -2.06
C LYS A 122 11.78 15.04 -1.71
N ALA A 123 10.96 15.50 -0.79
CA ALA A 123 10.86 16.91 -0.45
C ALA A 123 12.04 17.46 0.39
N ARG A 124 13.24 16.94 0.17
CA ARG A 124 14.49 17.56 0.61
C ARG A 124 14.88 18.70 -0.37
N GLY A 125 13.96 19.67 -0.52
CA GLY A 125 14.17 20.81 -1.39
C GLY A 125 15.24 21.79 -0.91
N SER A 126 15.61 22.71 -1.77
CA SER A 126 16.71 23.67 -1.61
C SER A 126 16.43 24.81 -0.61
N ASP A 127 15.22 24.93 -0.06
CA ASP A 127 14.85 25.97 0.92
C ASP A 127 14.85 25.42 2.34
N ASP A 128 15.54 26.12 3.27
CA ASP A 128 15.68 25.73 4.68
C ASP A 128 14.32 25.59 5.40
N LYS A 129 13.29 26.34 4.98
CA LYS A 129 11.95 26.25 5.56
C LYS A 129 11.26 24.93 5.19
N ASP A 130 11.33 24.52 3.92
CA ASP A 130 10.72 23.27 3.43
C ASP A 130 11.37 22.04 4.05
N VAL A 131 12.69 22.07 4.28
CA VAL A 131 13.43 21.02 4.97
C VAL A 131 12.98 20.85 6.43
N GLY A 132 12.76 21.95 7.13
CA GLY A 132 12.29 21.92 8.54
C GLY A 132 10.88 21.36 8.69
N GLU A 133 9.98 21.73 7.79
CA GLU A 133 8.59 21.26 7.79
C GLU A 133 8.49 19.79 7.39
N MET A 134 9.27 19.35 6.41
CA MET A 134 9.32 17.94 6.02
C MET A 134 9.87 17.05 7.13
N ARG A 135 10.88 17.47 7.87
CA ARG A 135 11.35 16.75 9.06
C ARG A 135 10.27 16.61 10.12
N ARG A 136 9.44 17.65 10.33
CA ARG A 136 8.28 17.58 11.24
C ARG A 136 7.26 16.58 10.75
N LEU A 137 6.97 16.55 9.45
CA LEU A 137 6.05 15.59 8.86
C LEU A 137 6.54 14.14 9.03
N VAL A 138 7.82 13.87 8.71
CA VAL A 138 8.47 12.57 8.94
C VAL A 138 8.34 12.15 10.41
N ASN A 139 8.69 13.03 11.35
CA ASN A 139 8.58 12.75 12.79
C ASN A 139 7.14 12.48 13.22
N THR A 140 6.17 13.23 12.67
CA THR A 140 4.75 12.99 12.94
C THR A 140 4.32 11.61 12.46
N ILE A 141 4.71 11.22 11.25
CA ILE A 141 4.38 9.89 10.69
C ILE A 141 5.04 8.78 11.52
N ILE A 142 6.30 8.95 11.92
CA ILE A 142 6.99 8.00 12.82
C ILE A 142 6.17 7.79 14.10
N GLN A 143 5.74 8.86 14.77
CA GLN A 143 4.92 8.78 15.98
C GLN A 143 3.58 8.08 15.70
N LEU A 144 2.90 8.43 14.61
CA LEU A 144 1.63 7.81 14.24
C LEU A 144 1.80 6.31 13.94
N MET A 145 2.90 5.91 13.31
CA MET A 145 3.22 4.50 13.10
C MET A 145 3.49 3.77 14.42
N ASP A 146 4.24 4.39 15.35
CA ASP A 146 4.59 3.77 16.63
C ASP A 146 3.34 3.50 17.50
N TYR A 147 2.33 4.36 17.43
CA TYR A 147 1.06 4.22 18.18
C TYR A 147 -0.09 3.61 17.37
N PHE A 148 0.17 3.14 16.14
CA PHE A 148 -0.88 2.58 15.30
C PHE A 148 -1.40 1.25 15.88
N PRO A 149 -2.72 1.08 16.07
CA PRO A 149 -3.27 -0.06 16.79
C PRO A 149 -3.10 -1.37 16.01
N ASN A 150 -2.81 -2.47 16.71
CA ASN A 150 -2.55 -3.78 16.10
C ASN A 150 -3.73 -4.38 15.34
N ASN A 151 -4.96 -3.97 15.65
CA ASN A 151 -6.17 -4.45 14.98
C ASN A 151 -6.52 -3.67 13.70
N ALA A 152 -5.80 -2.59 13.40
CA ALA A 152 -5.78 -1.90 12.12
C ALA A 152 -4.52 -2.29 11.34
N LEU A 153 -4.53 -2.13 10.02
CA LEU A 153 -3.42 -2.50 9.15
C LEU A 153 -2.95 -1.28 8.37
N LEU A 154 -1.67 -0.93 8.50
CA LEU A 154 -1.02 0.09 7.70
C LEU A 154 -0.26 -0.57 6.55
N ILE A 155 -0.58 -0.20 5.34
CA ILE A 155 0.12 -0.62 4.12
C ILE A 155 0.63 0.63 3.43
N CYS A 156 1.94 0.73 3.19
CA CYS A 156 2.54 1.80 2.41
C CYS A 156 3.06 1.23 1.10
N ALA A 157 2.94 1.98 0.00
CA ALA A 157 3.50 1.60 -1.29
C ALA A 157 4.52 2.63 -1.77
N THR A 158 5.61 2.15 -2.37
CA THR A 158 6.66 2.99 -2.95
C THR A 158 7.28 2.34 -4.18
N ASN A 159 7.69 3.18 -5.12
CA ASN A 159 8.53 2.76 -6.24
C ASN A 159 10.03 3.03 -5.96
N HIS A 160 10.34 3.80 -4.91
CA HIS A 160 11.67 4.30 -4.59
C HIS A 160 12.02 4.09 -3.11
N PRO A 161 12.19 2.83 -2.66
CA PRO A 161 12.50 2.55 -1.26
C PRO A 161 13.84 3.15 -0.79
N GLU A 162 14.76 3.40 -1.71
CA GLU A 162 16.11 3.95 -1.44
C GLU A 162 16.08 5.39 -0.94
N ILE A 163 15.02 6.16 -1.23
CA ILE A 163 14.90 7.55 -0.80
C ILE A 163 14.12 7.73 0.51
N ILE A 164 13.50 6.67 1.01
CA ILE A 164 12.76 6.71 2.27
C ILE A 164 13.73 6.75 3.45
N ASP A 165 13.43 7.62 4.44
CA ASP A 165 14.21 7.72 5.66
C ASP A 165 14.31 6.35 6.38
N THR A 166 15.52 6.01 6.81
CA THR A 166 15.79 4.73 7.50
C THR A 166 15.01 4.57 8.79
N ALA A 167 14.68 5.67 9.48
CA ALA A 167 13.85 5.61 10.68
C ALA A 167 12.41 5.17 10.36
N LEU A 168 11.85 5.58 9.22
CA LEU A 168 10.56 5.07 8.73
C LEU A 168 10.67 3.60 8.31
N LEU A 169 11.72 3.25 7.55
CA LEU A 169 11.91 1.87 7.08
C LEU A 169 12.02 0.83 8.21
N ARG A 170 12.54 1.23 9.37
CA ARG A 170 12.66 0.36 10.57
C ARG A 170 11.32 0.09 11.27
N ARG A 171 10.26 0.86 11.00
CA ARG A 171 8.93 0.67 11.57
C ARG A 171 8.09 -0.36 10.83
N PHE A 172 8.47 -0.67 9.59
CA PHE A 172 7.81 -1.73 8.84
C PHE A 172 8.30 -3.10 9.32
N GLN A 173 7.37 -3.93 9.76
CA GLN A 173 7.64 -5.30 10.22
C GLN A 173 7.77 -6.25 9.03
N LEU A 174 7.07 -5.95 7.93
CA LEU A 174 7.08 -6.75 6.72
C LEU A 174 7.34 -5.86 5.50
N LYS A 175 8.27 -6.30 4.64
CA LYS A 175 8.58 -5.66 3.35
C LYS A 175 8.38 -6.67 2.24
N ILE A 176 7.55 -6.33 1.26
CA ILE A 176 7.20 -7.20 0.13
C ILE A 176 7.68 -6.53 -1.14
N ASN A 177 8.53 -7.23 -1.89
CA ASN A 177 9.08 -6.73 -3.15
C ASN A 177 8.18 -7.14 -4.32
N PHE A 178 7.78 -6.15 -5.12
CA PHE A 178 7.05 -6.34 -6.35
C PHE A 178 8.01 -6.16 -7.53
N GLU A 179 8.46 -7.26 -8.08
CA GLU A 179 9.32 -7.29 -9.27
C GLU A 179 8.46 -7.28 -10.54
N MET A 180 9.12 -7.04 -11.68
CA MET A 180 8.45 -7.21 -12.97
C MET A 180 7.97 -8.66 -13.12
N PRO A 181 6.73 -8.88 -13.60
CA PRO A 181 6.19 -10.22 -13.73
C PRO A 181 6.99 -11.03 -14.73
N CYS A 182 7.28 -12.28 -14.42
CA CYS A 182 7.90 -13.20 -15.37
C CYS A 182 6.92 -13.58 -16.49
N ALA A 183 7.44 -14.10 -17.59
CA ALA A 183 6.64 -14.48 -18.77
C ALA A 183 5.46 -15.41 -18.42
N LYS A 184 5.66 -16.37 -17.51
CA LYS A 184 4.60 -17.28 -17.06
C LYS A 184 3.43 -16.52 -16.40
N ILE A 185 3.72 -15.61 -15.50
CA ILE A 185 2.69 -14.83 -14.79
C ILE A 185 2.00 -13.86 -15.75
N LEU A 186 2.74 -13.28 -16.70
CA LEU A 186 2.13 -12.45 -17.76
C LEU A 186 1.22 -13.27 -18.67
N ASP A 187 1.56 -14.50 -19.00
CA ASP A 187 0.69 -15.38 -19.79
C ASP A 187 -0.62 -15.67 -19.06
N GLU A 188 -0.56 -15.97 -17.77
CA GLU A 188 -1.76 -16.16 -16.92
C GLU A 188 -2.60 -14.86 -16.88
N TYR A 189 -1.96 -13.71 -16.74
CA TYR A 189 -2.63 -12.41 -16.78
C TYR A 189 -3.31 -12.14 -18.13
N TYR A 190 -2.64 -12.40 -19.26
CA TYR A 190 -3.23 -12.25 -20.59
C TYR A 190 -4.42 -13.17 -20.81
N VAL A 191 -4.36 -14.41 -20.32
CA VAL A 191 -5.49 -15.35 -20.40
C VAL A 191 -6.70 -14.80 -19.65
N GLU A 192 -6.49 -14.28 -18.43
CA GLU A 192 -7.57 -13.68 -17.63
C GLU A 192 -8.11 -12.41 -18.29
N LEU A 193 -7.23 -11.51 -18.74
CA LEU A 193 -7.62 -10.26 -19.42
C LEU A 193 -8.46 -10.53 -20.65
N LEU A 194 -8.10 -11.53 -21.45
CA LEU A 194 -8.79 -11.90 -22.68
C LEU A 194 -10.06 -12.70 -22.43
N SER A 195 -10.25 -13.26 -21.24
CA SER A 195 -11.40 -14.13 -20.93
C SER A 195 -12.75 -13.43 -21.15
N SER A 196 -12.79 -12.10 -20.99
CA SER A 196 -13.98 -11.26 -21.21
C SER A 196 -14.26 -10.95 -22.68
N PHE A 197 -13.35 -11.30 -23.61
CA PHE A 197 -13.47 -11.01 -25.03
C PHE A 197 -13.87 -12.26 -25.84
N PRO A 198 -14.48 -12.10 -27.05
CA PRO A 198 -14.73 -13.20 -27.96
C PRO A 198 -13.43 -13.95 -28.31
N LYS A 199 -13.53 -15.28 -28.48
CA LYS A 199 -12.35 -16.14 -28.74
C LYS A 199 -11.54 -15.73 -29.97
N ASP A 200 -12.19 -15.18 -30.98
CA ASP A 200 -11.54 -14.72 -32.21
C ASP A 200 -10.55 -13.58 -31.96
N LEU A 201 -10.70 -12.85 -30.83
CA LEU A 201 -9.83 -11.76 -30.42
C LEU A 201 -8.70 -12.22 -29.47
N HIS A 202 -8.62 -13.50 -29.10
CA HIS A 202 -7.59 -14.00 -28.20
C HIS A 202 -6.22 -14.16 -28.87
N ASN A 203 -6.15 -14.14 -30.21
CA ASN A 203 -4.89 -14.27 -30.96
C ASN A 203 -4.21 -12.90 -31.12
N ILE A 204 -3.58 -12.43 -30.03
CA ILE A 204 -2.83 -11.17 -30.00
C ILE A 204 -1.33 -11.44 -29.84
N ALA A 205 -0.50 -10.50 -30.32
CA ALA A 205 0.93 -10.52 -30.03
C ALA A 205 1.16 -10.09 -28.59
N ARG A 206 1.57 -11.03 -27.71
CA ARG A 206 1.87 -10.74 -26.30
C ARG A 206 3.23 -10.09 -26.17
N LYS A 207 3.30 -9.06 -25.31
CA LYS A 207 4.56 -8.43 -24.90
C LYS A 207 4.99 -8.98 -23.54
N TYR A 208 6.29 -9.12 -23.36
CA TYR A 208 6.92 -9.58 -22.12
C TYR A 208 7.93 -8.53 -21.64
N ASP A 209 8.46 -8.70 -20.44
CA ASP A 209 9.33 -7.73 -19.77
C ASP A 209 8.66 -6.36 -19.55
N ILE A 210 7.35 -6.38 -19.33
CA ILE A 210 6.51 -5.21 -19.06
C ILE A 210 5.68 -5.43 -17.77
N SER A 211 5.20 -4.35 -17.20
CA SER A 211 4.30 -4.42 -16.04
C SER A 211 2.88 -4.83 -16.42
N PHE A 212 2.06 -5.24 -15.45
CA PHE A 212 0.64 -5.51 -15.69
C PHE A 212 -0.13 -4.29 -16.20
N ALA A 213 0.27 -3.09 -15.78
CA ALA A 213 -0.35 -1.85 -16.24
C ALA A 213 -0.04 -1.55 -17.72
N GLU A 214 1.13 -1.94 -18.21
CA GLU A 214 1.53 -1.78 -19.61
C GLU A 214 0.96 -2.91 -20.51
N ALA A 215 0.64 -4.07 -19.92
CA ALA A 215 0.05 -5.21 -20.63
C ALA A 215 -1.46 -5.07 -20.84
N LYS A 216 -2.13 -4.18 -20.08
CA LYS A 216 -3.56 -3.90 -20.14
C LYS A 216 -3.90 -2.93 -21.29
#